data_a2d25ba8ce97c3967b3e8eb62d6cde14
#
_entry.id   a2d25ba8ce97c3967b3e8eb62d6cde14
#
_cell.length_a   1.000
_cell.length_b   1.000
_cell.length_c   1.000
_cell.angle_alpha   90.00
_cell.angle_beta   90.00
_cell.angle_gamma   90.00
#
_symmetry.space_group_name_H-M   'P 1'
#
loop_
_entity.id
_entity.type
_entity.pdbx_description
1 polymer ?
#
loop_
_entity_poly.entity_id
_entity_poly.type
_entity_poly.pdbx_seq_one_letter_code
_entity_poly.pdbx_strand_id
1 'polypeptide(L)'
;YEKEIEEIQNRRIVSDVMDSSGNPMVLKTGIFGKYLISETNSNEKITLKGIQVDPKQIEEGKITVKKEVEETQKKKKGIPTDFFTENNKRYLLKTGRYGEYLESEDYENDEKRMALPLPLKQKYKKDTLIEIDGVLQIKNELEKILEEDKKIIEEAGVCEFCGRPYEIKNGRFGKFLACTGYPEC
;
A
#
# COMPACT_ATOMS: atom_id res chain seq x y z
N TYR A 1 26.84 1.52 -16.08
CA TYR A 1 26.30 0.96 -14.82
C TYR A 1 27.39 0.89 -13.74
N GLU A 2 28.55 0.27 -14.02
CA GLU A 2 29.67 0.17 -13.06
C GLU A 2 30.25 1.55 -12.69
N LYS A 3 30.46 2.42 -13.68
CA LYS A 3 30.91 3.81 -13.46
C LYS A 3 29.94 4.61 -12.60
N GLU A 4 28.64 4.44 -12.81
CA GLU A 4 27.59 5.10 -12.03
C GLU A 4 27.61 4.66 -10.57
N ILE A 5 27.81 3.37 -10.32
CA ILE A 5 27.94 2.81 -8.96
C ILE A 5 29.17 3.41 -8.27
N GLU A 6 30.29 3.46 -8.97
CA GLU A 6 31.54 4.01 -8.44
C GLU A 6 31.43 5.51 -8.11
N GLU A 7 30.76 6.29 -8.96
CA GLU A 7 30.47 7.70 -8.70
C GLU A 7 29.60 7.90 -7.46
N ILE A 8 28.54 7.11 -7.31
CA ILE A 8 27.65 7.19 -6.14
C ILE A 8 28.37 6.78 -4.85
N GLN A 9 29.30 5.84 -4.90
CA GLN A 9 30.07 5.41 -3.74
C GLN A 9 31.14 6.42 -3.31
N ASN A 10 31.80 7.06 -4.26
CA ASN A 10 32.95 7.92 -4.03
C ASN A 10 32.64 9.42 -3.92
N ARG A 11 31.45 9.85 -4.32
CA ARG A 11 31.03 11.26 -4.28
C ARG A 11 29.87 11.48 -3.30
N ARG A 12 29.84 12.68 -2.75
CA ARG A 12 28.67 13.15 -1.98
C ARG A 12 27.65 13.73 -2.95
N ILE A 13 26.58 12.97 -3.22
CA ILE A 13 25.48 13.36 -4.10
C ILE A 13 24.27 13.73 -3.22
N VAL A 14 23.89 14.98 -3.25
CA VAL A 14 22.85 15.55 -2.39
C VAL A 14 21.48 15.46 -3.09
N SER A 15 20.44 15.05 -2.35
CA SER A 15 19.06 15.09 -2.84
C SER A 15 18.31 16.33 -2.36
N ASP A 16 17.16 16.58 -2.96
CA ASP A 16 16.19 17.58 -2.51
C ASP A 16 15.25 17.07 -1.39
N VAL A 17 15.47 15.83 -0.93
CA VAL A 17 14.75 15.23 0.21
C VAL A 17 15.48 15.57 1.50
N MET A 18 14.75 16.07 2.49
CA MET A 18 15.29 16.41 3.81
C MET A 18 15.05 15.28 4.82
N ASP A 19 15.97 15.12 5.76
CA ASP A 19 15.80 14.26 6.92
C ASP A 19 14.94 14.92 8.01
N SER A 20 14.70 14.23 9.11
CA SER A 20 13.92 14.74 10.25
C SER A 20 14.54 15.99 10.91
N SER A 21 15.83 16.21 10.73
CA SER A 21 16.58 17.37 11.24
C SER A 21 16.63 18.54 10.24
N GLY A 22 16.04 18.39 9.05
CA GLY A 22 16.02 19.41 8.01
C GLY A 22 17.29 19.46 7.15
N ASN A 23 18.16 18.45 7.21
CA ASN A 23 19.35 18.35 6.37
C ASN A 23 19.07 17.54 5.10
N PRO A 24 19.66 17.88 3.96
CA PRO A 24 19.47 17.11 2.75
C PRO A 24 20.06 15.70 2.87
N MET A 25 19.28 14.71 2.46
CA MET A 25 19.74 13.32 2.41
C MET A 25 20.66 13.10 1.22
N VAL A 26 21.61 12.18 1.36
CA VAL A 26 22.60 11.85 0.31
C VAL A 26 22.29 10.51 -0.35
N LEU A 27 22.59 10.43 -1.65
CA LEU A 27 22.42 9.23 -2.45
C LEU A 27 23.56 8.23 -2.15
N LYS A 28 23.18 6.97 -1.91
CA LYS A 28 24.10 5.84 -1.82
C LYS A 28 23.57 4.66 -2.62
N THR A 29 24.45 3.72 -2.90
CA THR A 29 24.13 2.45 -3.56
C THR A 29 24.45 1.28 -2.64
N GLY A 30 23.55 0.31 -2.57
CA GLY A 30 23.70 -0.93 -1.81
C GLY A 30 23.32 -2.15 -2.63
N ILE A 31 23.34 -3.32 -2.00
CA ILE A 31 22.99 -4.61 -2.64
C ILE A 31 21.55 -4.65 -3.19
N PHE A 32 20.65 -3.86 -2.61
CA PHE A 32 19.24 -3.76 -3.04
C PHE A 32 18.95 -2.55 -3.96
N GLY A 33 20.00 -1.86 -4.41
CA GLY A 33 19.89 -0.70 -5.29
C GLY A 33 20.17 0.63 -4.61
N LYS A 34 19.71 1.72 -5.25
CA LYS A 34 19.93 3.09 -4.78
C LYS A 34 19.01 3.43 -3.59
N TYR A 35 19.54 4.20 -2.65
CA TYR A 35 18.81 4.71 -1.50
C TYR A 35 19.34 6.07 -1.04
N LEU A 36 18.49 6.82 -0.36
CA LEU A 36 18.88 8.04 0.35
C LEU A 36 19.15 7.72 1.81
N ILE A 37 20.15 8.37 2.38
CA ILE A 37 20.49 8.23 3.80
C ILE A 37 20.74 9.61 4.40
N SER A 38 20.31 9.81 5.64
CA SER A 38 20.68 10.98 6.43
C SER A 38 22.13 10.87 6.88
N GLU A 39 22.89 11.96 6.77
CA GLU A 39 24.26 12.04 7.29
C GLU A 39 24.30 12.22 8.82
N THR A 40 23.21 12.72 9.41
CA THR A 40 23.10 12.96 10.85
C THR A 40 22.50 11.76 11.61
N ASN A 41 21.67 10.96 10.92
CA ASN A 41 21.01 9.79 11.49
C ASN A 41 21.02 8.61 10.49
N SER A 42 21.96 7.70 10.66
CA SER A 42 22.13 6.54 9.78
C SER A 42 20.94 5.57 9.76
N ASN A 43 19.99 5.69 10.68
CA ASN A 43 18.76 4.91 10.69
C ASN A 43 17.69 5.47 9.75
N GLU A 44 17.79 6.73 9.35
CA GLU A 44 16.90 7.34 8.38
C GLU A 44 17.36 7.01 6.97
N LYS A 45 16.69 6.04 6.34
CA LYS A 45 16.95 5.58 4.97
C LYS A 45 15.67 5.53 4.16
N ILE A 46 15.76 5.94 2.90
CA ILE A 46 14.65 5.87 1.93
C ILE A 46 15.12 5.12 0.71
N THR A 47 14.51 3.98 0.43
CA THR A 47 14.82 3.18 -0.76
C THR A 47 14.23 3.84 -2.00
N LEU A 48 15.05 3.99 -3.06
CA LEU A 48 14.64 4.53 -4.36
C LEU A 48 14.22 3.44 -5.36
N LYS A 49 13.71 2.31 -4.87
CA LYS A 49 13.24 1.21 -5.72
C LYS A 49 12.08 1.69 -6.60
N GLY A 50 12.26 1.58 -7.92
CA GLY A 50 11.27 2.03 -8.90
C GLY A 50 11.32 3.53 -9.23
N ILE A 51 12.17 4.30 -8.57
CA ILE A 51 12.44 5.70 -8.88
C ILE A 51 13.69 5.77 -9.76
N GLN A 52 13.53 6.38 -10.94
CA GLN A 52 14.67 6.61 -11.84
C GLN A 52 15.38 7.91 -11.45
N VAL A 53 16.68 7.84 -11.36
CA VAL A 53 17.55 8.99 -11.12
C VAL A 53 18.28 9.32 -12.42
N ASP A 54 18.23 10.57 -12.87
CA ASP A 54 18.90 11.01 -14.08
C ASP A 54 20.43 10.91 -13.88
N PRO A 55 21.16 10.18 -14.75
CA PRO A 55 22.60 10.08 -14.67
C PRO A 55 23.33 11.44 -14.71
N LYS A 56 22.79 12.43 -15.42
CA LYS A 56 23.34 13.80 -15.46
C LYS A 56 23.30 14.48 -14.10
N GLN A 57 22.23 14.29 -13.34
CA GLN A 57 22.10 14.82 -11.98
C GLN A 57 23.10 14.16 -11.02
N ILE A 58 23.41 12.89 -11.23
CA ILE A 58 24.43 12.17 -10.46
C ILE A 58 25.82 12.78 -10.75
N GLU A 59 26.14 13.02 -12.02
CA GLU A 59 27.40 13.68 -12.43
C GLU A 59 27.54 15.10 -11.87
N GLU A 60 26.43 15.84 -11.79
CA GLU A 60 26.38 17.19 -11.19
C GLU A 60 26.48 17.16 -9.66
N GLY A 61 26.29 15.99 -9.02
CA GLY A 61 26.34 15.83 -7.57
C GLY A 61 25.08 16.27 -6.83
N LYS A 62 23.99 16.54 -7.54
CA LYS A 62 22.69 16.92 -6.99
C LYS A 62 21.54 16.27 -7.76
N ILE A 63 20.66 15.58 -7.04
CA ILE A 63 19.49 14.91 -7.60
C ILE A 63 18.18 15.51 -7.09
N THR A 64 17.15 15.45 -7.94
CA THR A 64 15.79 15.92 -7.63
C THR A 64 14.84 14.73 -7.69
N VAL A 65 14.44 14.19 -6.53
CA VAL A 65 13.60 13.00 -6.40
C VAL A 65 12.52 13.15 -5.33
N LYS A 66 12.38 14.32 -4.72
CA LYS A 66 11.46 14.58 -3.60
C LYS A 66 10.02 14.22 -3.96
N LYS A 67 9.56 14.64 -5.13
CA LYS A 67 8.19 14.38 -5.58
C LYS A 67 7.91 12.89 -5.72
N GLU A 68 8.80 12.13 -6.36
CA GLU A 68 8.67 10.69 -6.55
C GLU A 68 8.77 9.92 -5.22
N VAL A 69 9.62 10.39 -4.31
CA VAL A 69 9.75 9.83 -2.95
C VAL A 69 8.46 10.06 -2.16
N GLU A 70 7.93 11.27 -2.16
CA GLU A 70 6.65 11.59 -1.47
C GLU A 70 5.48 10.77 -2.02
N GLU A 71 5.37 10.63 -3.34
CA GLU A 71 4.35 9.81 -3.99
C GLU A 71 4.49 8.33 -3.61
N THR A 72 5.73 7.81 -3.57
CA THR A 72 6.00 6.43 -3.18
C THR A 72 5.68 6.20 -1.70
N GLN A 73 5.98 7.15 -0.82
CA GLN A 73 5.65 7.08 0.59
C GLN A 73 4.13 7.17 0.83
N LYS A 74 3.42 8.05 0.11
CA LYS A 74 1.95 8.12 0.13
C LYS A 74 1.34 6.78 -0.28
N LYS A 75 1.85 6.15 -1.35
CA LYS A 75 1.41 4.81 -1.78
C LYS A 75 1.63 3.74 -0.71
N LYS A 76 2.76 3.79 0.04
CA LYS A 76 3.04 2.85 1.14
C LYS A 76 2.15 3.08 2.36
N LYS A 77 1.84 4.33 2.69
CA LYS A 77 0.95 4.68 3.79
C LYS A 77 -0.51 4.32 3.51
N GLY A 78 -0.90 4.26 2.25
CA GLY A 78 -2.27 4.05 1.81
C GLY A 78 -3.08 5.35 1.74
N ILE A 79 -4.25 5.26 1.13
CA ILE A 79 -5.17 6.39 0.95
C ILE A 79 -6.20 6.34 2.06
N PRO A 80 -6.36 7.40 2.86
CA PRO A 80 -7.37 7.42 3.93
C PRO A 80 -8.78 7.35 3.34
N THR A 81 -9.65 6.54 3.97
CA THR A 81 -11.05 6.37 3.58
C THR A 81 -11.99 6.97 4.63
N ASP A 82 -13.25 7.12 4.28
CA ASP A 82 -14.31 7.52 5.20
C ASP A 82 -14.93 6.32 5.98
N PHE A 83 -14.33 5.14 5.86
CA PHE A 83 -14.73 3.92 6.53
C PHE A 83 -13.85 3.63 7.76
N PHE A 84 -14.48 3.19 8.86
CA PHE A 84 -13.82 2.98 10.15
C PHE A 84 -14.03 1.55 10.65
N THR A 85 -13.07 1.06 11.43
CA THR A 85 -13.20 -0.19 12.17
C THR A 85 -14.17 -0.04 13.36
N GLU A 86 -14.54 -1.16 13.97
CA GLU A 86 -15.34 -1.19 15.23
C GLU A 86 -14.66 -0.42 16.37
N ASN A 87 -13.32 -0.37 16.37
CA ASN A 87 -12.51 0.37 17.33
C ASN A 87 -12.31 1.84 16.97
N ASN A 88 -13.11 2.37 16.03
CA ASN A 88 -13.04 3.74 15.53
C ASN A 88 -11.68 4.14 14.93
N LYS A 89 -10.97 3.17 14.34
CA LYS A 89 -9.75 3.39 13.56
C LYS A 89 -10.10 3.50 12.07
N ARG A 90 -9.48 4.44 11.38
CA ARG A 90 -9.72 4.66 9.95
C ARG A 90 -9.13 3.53 9.11
N TYR A 91 -9.88 3.06 8.12
CA TYR A 91 -9.32 2.20 7.09
C TYR A 91 -8.53 3.00 6.05
N LEU A 92 -7.38 2.49 5.69
CA LEU A 92 -6.53 2.99 4.61
C LEU A 92 -6.60 2.02 3.43
N LEU A 93 -6.79 2.56 2.22
CA LEU A 93 -6.74 1.78 1.00
C LEU A 93 -5.28 1.58 0.59
N LYS A 94 -4.87 0.33 0.51
CA LYS A 94 -3.52 -0.09 0.11
C LYS A 94 -3.57 -1.02 -1.09
N THR A 95 -2.47 -1.11 -1.81
CA THR A 95 -2.29 -2.05 -2.93
C THR A 95 -1.32 -3.15 -2.52
N GLY A 96 -1.74 -4.39 -2.60
CA GLY A 96 -0.95 -5.56 -2.27
C GLY A 96 -0.73 -6.50 -3.46
N ARG A 97 -0.14 -7.68 -3.17
CA ARG A 97 0.13 -8.72 -4.18
C ARG A 97 -1.16 -9.24 -4.86
N TYR A 98 -2.26 -9.25 -4.11
CA TYR A 98 -3.56 -9.77 -4.57
C TYR A 98 -4.56 -8.67 -4.95
N GLY A 99 -4.09 -7.45 -5.13
CA GLY A 99 -4.89 -6.28 -5.46
C GLY A 99 -5.10 -5.33 -4.27
N GLU A 100 -6.08 -4.45 -4.41
CA GLU A 100 -6.40 -3.43 -3.42
C GLU A 100 -7.09 -4.05 -2.20
N TYR A 101 -6.72 -3.56 -1.02
CA TYR A 101 -7.28 -3.97 0.26
C TYR A 101 -7.36 -2.80 1.24
N LEU A 102 -8.22 -2.93 2.22
CA LEU A 102 -8.35 -1.98 3.32
C LEU A 102 -7.61 -2.51 4.55
N GLU A 103 -6.86 -1.65 5.20
CA GLU A 103 -6.12 -1.96 6.42
C GLU A 103 -6.31 -0.84 7.43
N SER A 104 -6.51 -1.20 8.70
CA SER A 104 -6.59 -0.23 9.79
C SER A 104 -5.34 0.64 9.85
N GLU A 105 -5.51 1.94 10.10
CA GLU A 105 -4.39 2.88 10.33
C GLU A 105 -3.52 2.48 11.53
N ASP A 106 -4.08 1.72 12.46
CA ASP A 106 -3.41 1.17 13.63
C ASP A 106 -3.38 -0.37 13.58
N TYR A 107 -2.93 -0.90 12.44
CA TYR A 107 -2.96 -2.34 12.19
C TYR A 107 -2.18 -3.16 13.24
N GLU A 108 -1.14 -2.60 13.85
CA GLU A 108 -0.35 -3.28 14.88
C GLU A 108 -1.19 -3.63 16.11
N ASN A 109 -2.19 -2.81 16.45
CA ASN A 109 -3.06 -3.01 17.63
C ASN A 109 -4.46 -3.51 17.26
N ASP A 110 -4.98 -3.11 16.11
CA ASP A 110 -6.35 -3.40 15.68
C ASP A 110 -6.44 -4.65 14.79
N GLU A 111 -5.36 -5.02 14.10
CA GLU A 111 -5.22 -6.18 13.21
C GLU A 111 -6.36 -6.34 12.18
N LYS A 112 -7.08 -5.25 11.86
CA LYS A 112 -8.21 -5.26 10.92
C LYS A 112 -7.72 -5.03 9.50
N ARG A 113 -7.99 -6.01 8.65
CA ARG A 113 -7.70 -5.99 7.22
C ARG A 113 -8.81 -6.69 6.46
N MET A 114 -9.20 -6.15 5.32
CA MET A 114 -10.19 -6.78 4.45
C MET A 114 -9.85 -6.54 2.98
N ALA A 115 -10.12 -7.54 2.14
CA ALA A 115 -10.03 -7.35 0.68
C ALA A 115 -11.08 -6.33 0.22
N LEU A 116 -10.71 -5.45 -0.70
CA LEU A 116 -11.67 -4.55 -1.31
C LEU A 116 -12.64 -5.38 -2.20
N PRO A 117 -13.98 -5.24 -2.04
CA PRO A 117 -14.92 -5.94 -2.89
C PRO A 117 -14.70 -5.68 -4.38
N LEU A 118 -14.96 -6.68 -5.22
CA LEU A 118 -14.64 -6.65 -6.65
C LEU A 118 -15.19 -5.41 -7.39
N PRO A 119 -16.44 -4.96 -7.18
CA PRO A 119 -16.95 -3.74 -7.82
C PRO A 119 -16.11 -2.50 -7.51
N LEU A 120 -15.65 -2.36 -6.26
CA LEU A 120 -14.80 -1.27 -5.83
C LEU A 120 -13.35 -1.41 -6.34
N LYS A 121 -12.82 -2.64 -6.44
CA LYS A 121 -11.52 -2.90 -7.09
C LYS A 121 -11.51 -2.48 -8.56
N GLN A 122 -12.60 -2.70 -9.27
CA GLN A 122 -12.73 -2.28 -10.67
C GLN A 122 -12.79 -0.76 -10.81
N LYS A 123 -13.46 -0.07 -9.87
CA LYS A 123 -13.59 1.38 -9.82
C LYS A 123 -12.27 2.06 -9.44
N TYR A 124 -11.56 1.53 -8.45
CA TYR A 124 -10.33 2.10 -7.88
C TYR A 124 -9.10 1.28 -8.27
N LYS A 125 -8.76 1.27 -9.56
CA LYS A 125 -7.51 0.69 -10.04
C LYS A 125 -6.32 1.58 -9.65
N LYS A 126 -5.14 0.97 -9.57
CA LYS A 126 -3.88 1.63 -9.17
C LYS A 126 -3.63 2.98 -9.88
N ASP A 127 -3.93 3.06 -11.18
CA ASP A 127 -3.69 4.27 -11.97
C ASP A 127 -4.69 5.39 -11.63
N THR A 128 -5.92 5.05 -11.26
CA THR A 128 -6.96 5.99 -10.82
C THR A 128 -6.68 6.53 -9.41
N LEU A 129 -6.03 5.74 -8.57
CA LEU A 129 -5.70 6.12 -7.19
C LEU A 129 -4.62 7.21 -7.06
N ILE A 130 -3.83 7.41 -8.10
CA ILE A 130 -2.76 8.43 -8.13
C ILE A 130 -3.36 9.85 -8.14
N GLU A 131 -4.54 10.01 -8.71
CA GLU A 131 -5.22 11.29 -8.86
C GLU A 131 -6.10 11.68 -7.65
N ILE A 132 -6.27 10.77 -6.68
CA ILE A 132 -7.11 11.02 -5.51
C ILE A 132 -6.31 11.77 -4.45
N ASP A 133 -6.69 13.02 -4.21
CA ASP A 133 -6.21 13.82 -3.10
C ASP A 133 -7.27 13.85 -1.98
N GLY A 134 -6.81 13.70 -0.72
CA GLY A 134 -7.69 13.72 0.44
C GLY A 134 -8.28 12.35 0.82
N VAL A 135 -9.48 12.35 1.40
CA VAL A 135 -10.17 11.17 1.93
C VAL A 135 -11.07 10.55 0.88
N LEU A 136 -10.86 9.26 0.62
CA LEU A 136 -11.66 8.49 -0.34
C LEU A 136 -13.05 8.17 0.24
N GLN A 137 -14.10 8.56 -0.47
CA GLN A 137 -15.50 8.35 -0.08
C GLN A 137 -16.00 7.00 -0.59
N ILE A 138 -15.86 5.94 0.21
CA ILE A 138 -16.27 4.56 -0.14
C ILE A 138 -17.29 3.97 0.83
N LYS A 139 -17.54 4.61 1.97
CA LYS A 139 -18.36 4.05 3.06
C LYS A 139 -19.72 3.55 2.58
N ASN A 140 -20.47 4.40 1.89
CA ASN A 140 -21.84 4.06 1.47
C ASN A 140 -21.87 2.88 0.49
N GLU A 141 -20.99 2.86 -0.49
CA GLU A 141 -20.89 1.76 -1.47
C GLU A 141 -20.43 0.47 -0.80
N LEU A 142 -19.46 0.57 0.10
CA LEU A 142 -18.90 -0.58 0.82
C LEU A 142 -19.94 -1.18 1.76
N GLU A 143 -20.64 -0.37 2.56
CA GLU A 143 -21.71 -0.83 3.48
C GLU A 143 -22.82 -1.54 2.70
N LYS A 144 -23.26 -1.00 1.57
CA LYS A 144 -24.26 -1.63 0.71
C LYS A 144 -23.82 -3.01 0.24
N ILE A 145 -22.58 -3.15 -0.24
CA ILE A 145 -22.03 -4.42 -0.70
C ILE A 145 -21.93 -5.42 0.47
N LEU A 146 -21.47 -4.98 1.63
CA LEU A 146 -21.36 -5.83 2.82
C LEU A 146 -22.74 -6.30 3.34
N GLU A 147 -23.75 -5.46 3.29
CA GLU A 147 -25.12 -5.83 3.63
C GLU A 147 -25.71 -6.84 2.64
N GLU A 148 -25.49 -6.67 1.35
CA GLU A 148 -25.89 -7.63 0.32
C GLU A 148 -25.17 -8.98 0.53
N ASP A 149 -23.88 -8.97 0.79
CA ASP A 149 -23.09 -10.18 1.06
C ASP A 149 -23.57 -10.90 2.34
N LYS A 150 -23.92 -10.13 3.39
CA LYS A 150 -24.49 -10.67 4.63
C LYS A 150 -25.82 -11.37 4.40
N LYS A 151 -26.71 -10.78 3.61
CA LYS A 151 -28.00 -11.41 3.25
C LYS A 151 -27.79 -12.72 2.50
N ILE A 152 -26.86 -12.77 1.55
CA ILE A 152 -26.53 -13.98 0.79
C ILE A 152 -26.04 -15.09 1.74
N ILE A 153 -25.17 -14.75 2.71
CA ILE A 153 -24.68 -15.71 3.71
C ILE A 153 -25.82 -16.21 4.61
N GLU A 154 -26.68 -15.31 5.09
CA GLU A 154 -27.84 -15.66 5.94
C GLU A 154 -28.82 -16.56 5.20
N GLU A 155 -29.13 -16.28 3.94
CA GLU A 155 -30.01 -17.11 3.11
C GLU A 155 -29.41 -18.50 2.79
N ALA A 156 -28.09 -18.59 2.65
CA ALA A 156 -27.39 -19.86 2.43
C ALA A 156 -27.36 -20.75 3.68
N GLY A 157 -27.52 -20.16 4.88
CA GLY A 157 -27.52 -20.88 6.14
C GLY A 157 -26.13 -21.41 6.54
N VAL A 158 -26.10 -22.70 6.90
CA VAL A 158 -24.88 -23.36 7.35
C VAL A 158 -24.51 -24.54 6.45
N CYS A 159 -23.23 -24.88 6.45
CA CYS A 159 -22.72 -26.00 5.67
C CYS A 159 -23.36 -27.33 6.12
N GLU A 160 -23.98 -28.07 5.20
CA GLU A 160 -24.62 -29.34 5.46
C GLU A 160 -23.67 -30.44 5.99
N PHE A 161 -22.37 -30.31 5.71
CA PHE A 161 -21.36 -31.29 6.11
C PHE A 161 -20.78 -31.04 7.50
N CYS A 162 -20.54 -29.78 7.88
CA CYS A 162 -19.86 -29.46 9.14
C CYS A 162 -20.60 -28.46 10.04
N GLY A 163 -21.76 -27.94 9.61
CA GLY A 163 -22.54 -26.98 10.37
C GLY A 163 -21.97 -25.60 10.57
N ARG A 164 -20.80 -25.32 9.97
CA ARG A 164 -20.15 -23.98 10.02
C ARG A 164 -20.82 -23.02 9.03
N PRO A 165 -20.80 -21.72 9.30
CA PRO A 165 -21.35 -20.73 8.38
C PRO A 165 -20.54 -20.65 7.08
N TYR A 166 -21.18 -20.11 6.06
CA TYR A 166 -20.51 -19.76 4.81
C TYR A 166 -19.86 -18.37 4.89
N GLU A 167 -18.87 -18.16 4.06
CA GLU A 167 -18.25 -16.85 3.78
C GLU A 167 -18.24 -16.61 2.27
N ILE A 168 -18.23 -15.33 1.85
CA ILE A 168 -18.08 -14.99 0.45
C ILE A 168 -16.61 -14.80 0.13
N LYS A 169 -16.12 -15.53 -0.89
CA LYS A 169 -14.80 -15.38 -1.47
C LYS A 169 -14.88 -14.94 -2.92
N ASN A 170 -13.84 -14.26 -3.37
CA ASN A 170 -13.67 -13.86 -4.75
C ASN A 170 -12.75 -14.87 -5.45
N GLY A 171 -13.28 -15.57 -6.44
CA GLY A 171 -12.55 -16.50 -7.28
C GLY A 171 -12.31 -15.94 -8.69
N ARG A 172 -11.70 -16.76 -9.54
CA ARG A 172 -11.43 -16.42 -10.94
C ARG A 172 -12.69 -16.05 -11.74
N PHE A 173 -13.81 -16.65 -11.40
CA PHE A 173 -15.09 -16.48 -12.10
C PHE A 173 -16.09 -15.59 -11.35
N GLY A 174 -15.67 -14.89 -10.31
CA GLY A 174 -16.51 -14.02 -9.49
C GLY A 174 -16.64 -14.49 -8.05
N LYS A 175 -17.66 -13.97 -7.36
CA LYS A 175 -17.95 -14.32 -5.98
C LYS A 175 -18.50 -15.74 -5.87
N PHE A 176 -18.12 -16.45 -4.81
CA PHE A 176 -18.68 -17.75 -4.46
C PHE A 176 -18.78 -17.92 -2.94
N LEU A 177 -19.69 -18.78 -2.51
CA LEU A 177 -19.83 -19.18 -1.12
C LEU A 177 -18.82 -20.28 -0.80
N ALA A 178 -18.02 -20.08 0.22
CA ALA A 178 -17.08 -21.06 0.73
C ALA A 178 -17.42 -21.40 2.17
N CYS A 179 -17.31 -22.68 2.52
CA CYS A 179 -17.45 -23.09 3.93
C CYS A 179 -16.24 -22.58 4.73
N THR A 180 -16.48 -21.98 5.88
CA THR A 180 -15.42 -21.52 6.79
C THR A 180 -14.58 -22.67 7.37
N GLY A 181 -15.03 -23.91 7.22
CA GLY A 181 -14.31 -25.12 7.58
C GLY A 181 -13.32 -25.64 6.55
N TYR A 182 -13.23 -25.02 5.35
CA TYR A 182 -12.25 -25.39 4.35
C TYR A 182 -10.81 -25.11 4.85
N PRO A 183 -9.82 -25.98 4.61
CA PRO A 183 -9.83 -27.20 3.76
C PRO A 183 -10.29 -28.49 4.46
N GLU A 184 -10.59 -28.48 5.73
CA GLU A 184 -10.99 -29.68 6.50
C GLU A 184 -12.39 -30.19 6.14
N CYS A 185 -13.23 -29.29 5.68
CA CYS A 185 -14.58 -29.60 5.20
C CYS A 185 -14.58 -29.87 3.69
#